data_b322aebf62cefb35ddbfbfc52113865c
#
_entry.id   b322aebf62cefb35ddbfbfc52113865c
#
_cell.length_a   1.000
_cell.length_b   1.000
_cell.length_c   1.000
_cell.angle_alpha   90.00
_cell.angle_beta   90.00
_cell.angle_gamma   90.00
#
_symmetry.space_group_name_H-M   'P 1'
#
loop_
_entity.id
_entity.type
_entity.pdbx_description
1 polymer ?
#
loop_
_entity_poly.entity_id
_entity_poly.type
_entity_poly.pdbx_seq_one_letter_code
_entity_poly.pdbx_strand_id
1 'polypeptide(L)'
;MEHGGSGGTSPADLFHVGFVVHDVEAAMSELSAATGVHWRDVGHRRISTRLREGIRDLDYTAVFTIEGPPHIELVGAMNGTPWWPAGPAQLHHLGYHADDLAAASAAMDAAGLRRVACDATGADGEAALFAYYQATGGYFVELLSTQARPRAASTAGRTGGGQ
;
A
#
# COMPACT_ATOMS: atom_id res chain seq x y z
N MET A 1 32.97 -1.77 11.62
CA MET A 1 32.25 -0.61 11.08
C MET A 1 30.79 -0.95 11.16
N GLU A 2 30.11 -0.45 12.19
CA GLU A 2 28.65 -0.67 12.35
C GLU A 2 27.94 0.22 11.34
N HIS A 3 27.20 -0.38 10.43
CA HIS A 3 26.26 0.32 9.59
C HIS A 3 25.09 0.74 10.48
N GLY A 4 25.14 1.99 10.96
CA GLY A 4 23.99 2.60 11.61
C GLY A 4 22.81 2.55 10.66
N GLY A 5 21.78 1.77 11.01
CA GLY A 5 20.55 1.68 10.26
C GLY A 5 19.91 3.07 10.14
N SER A 6 20.01 3.69 8.97
CA SER A 6 19.18 4.83 8.65
C SER A 6 17.75 4.31 8.59
N GLY A 7 16.84 4.87 9.38
CA GLY A 7 15.41 4.50 9.38
C GLY A 7 14.67 4.86 8.09
N GLY A 8 15.39 5.02 6.97
CA GLY A 8 14.84 5.26 5.65
C GLY A 8 14.55 3.97 4.89
N THR A 9 13.68 4.05 3.88
CA THR A 9 13.43 2.98 2.92
C THR A 9 14.62 2.80 1.98
N SER A 10 14.81 1.58 1.48
CA SER A 10 15.81 1.19 0.48
C SER A 10 15.10 0.85 -0.85
N PRO A 11 15.76 0.97 -2.00
CA PRO A 11 15.21 0.45 -3.27
C PRO A 11 14.83 -1.04 -3.21
N ALA A 12 15.47 -1.82 -2.34
CA ALA A 12 15.13 -3.22 -2.12
C ALA A 12 13.79 -3.43 -1.38
N ASP A 13 13.25 -2.39 -0.75
CA ASP A 13 11.99 -2.43 -0.02
C ASP A 13 10.78 -2.12 -0.91
N LEU A 14 10.98 -1.88 -2.22
CA LEU A 14 9.89 -1.68 -3.17
C LEU A 14 9.03 -2.94 -3.24
N PHE A 15 7.81 -2.80 -2.73
CA PHE A 15 6.87 -3.91 -2.62
C PHE A 15 5.90 -3.95 -3.80
N HIS A 16 5.38 -2.80 -4.24
CA HIS A 16 4.42 -2.74 -5.33
C HIS A 16 4.46 -1.43 -6.12
N VAL A 17 3.82 -1.50 -7.28
CA VAL A 17 3.50 -0.38 -8.16
C VAL A 17 1.98 -0.29 -8.24
N GLY A 18 1.40 0.83 -7.81
CA GLY A 18 -0.03 0.99 -7.64
C GLY A 18 -0.69 1.82 -8.74
N PHE A 19 -1.86 1.37 -9.17
CA PHE A 19 -2.75 2.06 -10.09
C PHE A 19 -4.13 2.22 -9.47
N VAL A 20 -4.76 3.38 -9.70
CA VAL A 20 -6.15 3.61 -9.31
C VAL A 20 -7.03 3.40 -10.52
N VAL A 21 -8.05 2.54 -10.38
CA VAL A 21 -8.96 2.15 -11.46
C VAL A 21 -10.41 2.30 -11.02
N HIS A 22 -11.31 2.59 -11.97
CA HIS A 22 -12.75 2.72 -11.66
C HIS A 22 -13.42 1.36 -11.42
N ASP A 23 -12.96 0.32 -12.14
CA ASP A 23 -13.47 -1.04 -12.06
C ASP A 23 -12.29 -2.00 -11.88
N VAL A 24 -12.12 -2.49 -10.65
CA VAL A 24 -11.01 -3.38 -10.29
C VAL A 24 -11.11 -4.72 -11.04
N GLU A 25 -12.30 -5.29 -11.13
CA GLU A 25 -12.49 -6.60 -11.76
C GLU A 25 -12.27 -6.56 -13.27
N ALA A 26 -12.75 -5.50 -13.92
CA ALA A 26 -12.49 -5.29 -15.34
C ALA A 26 -11.00 -5.11 -15.62
N ALA A 27 -10.30 -4.32 -14.80
CA ALA A 27 -8.86 -4.10 -14.93
C ALA A 27 -8.04 -5.38 -14.67
N MET A 28 -8.43 -6.19 -13.69
CA MET A 28 -7.84 -7.51 -13.44
C MET A 28 -7.96 -8.42 -14.66
N SER A 29 -9.17 -8.50 -15.20
CA SER A 29 -9.46 -9.36 -16.37
C SER A 29 -8.67 -8.93 -17.60
N GLU A 30 -8.62 -7.63 -17.87
CA GLU A 30 -7.88 -7.05 -19.00
C GLU A 30 -6.39 -7.33 -18.89
N LEU A 31 -5.80 -7.06 -17.71
CA LEU A 31 -4.36 -7.24 -17.50
C LEU A 31 -3.96 -8.72 -17.51
N SER A 32 -4.79 -9.60 -16.94
CA SER A 32 -4.56 -11.05 -17.01
C SER A 32 -4.59 -11.55 -18.46
N ALA A 33 -5.55 -11.11 -19.26
CA ALA A 33 -5.65 -11.48 -20.66
C ALA A 33 -4.45 -11.00 -21.50
N ALA A 34 -3.95 -9.79 -21.19
CA ALA A 34 -2.84 -9.19 -21.94
C ALA A 34 -1.47 -9.74 -21.53
N THR A 35 -1.25 -10.07 -20.27
CA THR A 35 0.09 -10.33 -19.72
C THR A 35 0.23 -11.69 -19.03
N GLY A 36 -0.88 -12.37 -18.74
CA GLY A 36 -0.89 -13.65 -18.02
C GLY A 36 -0.66 -13.54 -16.51
N VAL A 37 -0.72 -12.33 -15.92
CA VAL A 37 -0.59 -12.19 -14.47
C VAL A 37 -1.77 -12.81 -13.72
N HIS A 38 -1.50 -13.28 -12.50
CA HIS A 38 -2.49 -13.83 -11.58
C HIS A 38 -2.68 -12.91 -10.38
N TRP A 39 -3.87 -12.93 -9.82
CA TRP A 39 -4.27 -12.05 -8.73
C TRP A 39 -4.48 -12.82 -7.43
N ARG A 40 -4.20 -12.17 -6.32
CA ARG A 40 -4.65 -12.59 -4.99
C ARG A 40 -6.15 -12.31 -4.86
N ASP A 41 -6.74 -12.71 -3.75
CA ASP A 41 -8.12 -12.36 -3.43
C ASP A 41 -8.28 -10.83 -3.31
N VAL A 42 -9.36 -10.30 -3.86
CA VAL A 42 -9.69 -8.87 -3.73
C VAL A 42 -9.97 -8.56 -2.27
N GLY A 43 -9.22 -7.62 -1.73
CA GLY A 43 -9.38 -7.14 -0.37
C GLY A 43 -10.39 -6.00 -0.30
N HIS A 44 -11.33 -6.07 0.66
CA HIS A 44 -12.24 -4.98 1.01
C HIS A 44 -11.99 -4.59 2.46
N ARG A 45 -11.65 -3.33 2.72
CA ARG A 45 -11.34 -2.85 4.07
C ARG A 45 -11.91 -1.46 4.29
N ARG A 46 -12.54 -1.27 5.44
CA ARG A 46 -12.92 0.05 5.93
C ARG A 46 -11.85 0.55 6.87
N ILE A 47 -11.23 1.67 6.54
CA ILE A 47 -10.08 2.22 7.29
C ILE A 47 -10.35 3.69 7.59
N SER A 48 -10.25 4.08 8.87
CA SER A 48 -10.21 5.48 9.27
C SER A 48 -8.94 6.10 8.72
N THR A 49 -9.10 7.05 7.82
CA THR A 49 -8.01 7.64 7.04
C THR A 49 -7.97 9.14 7.28
N ARG A 50 -6.80 9.64 7.65
CA ARG A 50 -6.51 11.07 7.75
C ARG A 50 -6.21 11.60 6.36
N LEU A 51 -7.01 12.54 5.91
CA LEU A 51 -6.85 13.33 4.70
C LEU A 51 -6.52 14.77 5.07
N ARG A 52 -6.30 15.62 4.08
CA ARG A 52 -6.07 17.05 4.28
C ARG A 52 -7.24 17.73 5.00
N GLU A 53 -8.46 17.34 4.70
CA GLU A 53 -9.70 17.92 5.20
C GLU A 53 -10.14 17.33 6.56
N GLY A 54 -9.45 16.33 7.08
CA GLY A 54 -9.77 15.64 8.33
C GLY A 54 -9.78 14.11 8.20
N ILE A 55 -10.29 13.45 9.24
CA ILE A 55 -10.39 11.99 9.26
C ILE A 55 -11.72 11.55 8.67
N ARG A 56 -11.67 10.57 7.77
CA ARG A 56 -12.83 9.92 7.15
C ARG A 56 -12.65 8.42 7.16
N ASP A 57 -13.74 7.68 7.35
CA ASP A 57 -13.75 6.24 7.08
C ASP A 57 -13.88 6.00 5.59
N LEU A 58 -12.91 5.32 5.01
CA LEU A 58 -12.88 5.01 3.58
C LEU A 58 -13.00 3.50 3.37
N ASP A 59 -13.77 3.12 2.37
CA ASP A 59 -13.94 1.73 1.95
C ASP A 59 -12.94 1.43 0.82
N TYR A 60 -11.83 0.81 1.16
CA TYR A 60 -10.80 0.42 0.21
C TYR A 60 -11.15 -0.90 -0.45
N THR A 61 -11.03 -0.93 -1.77
CA THR A 61 -10.96 -2.15 -2.56
C THR A 61 -9.59 -2.19 -3.22
N ALA A 62 -8.80 -3.22 -2.95
CA ALA A 62 -7.47 -3.36 -3.52
C ALA A 62 -7.14 -4.83 -3.78
N VAL A 63 -6.31 -5.07 -4.78
CA VAL A 63 -5.82 -6.39 -5.15
C VAL A 63 -4.37 -6.30 -5.63
N PHE A 64 -3.60 -7.34 -5.33
CA PHE A 64 -2.19 -7.47 -5.74
C PHE A 64 -2.01 -8.66 -6.66
N THR A 65 -1.06 -8.55 -7.59
CA THR A 65 -0.60 -9.73 -8.34
C THR A 65 0.06 -10.76 -7.40
N ILE A 66 -0.01 -12.03 -7.79
CA ILE A 66 0.75 -13.11 -7.13
C ILE A 66 2.23 -12.95 -7.42
N GLU A 67 2.56 -12.62 -8.69
CA GLU A 67 3.91 -12.35 -9.15
C GLU A 67 4.48 -11.07 -8.51
N GLY A 68 5.75 -11.10 -8.19
CA GLY A 68 6.47 -9.98 -7.55
C GLY A 68 7.33 -10.44 -6.38
N PRO A 69 7.98 -9.56 -5.61
CA PRO A 69 7.99 -8.10 -5.75
C PRO A 69 8.84 -7.58 -6.92
N PRO A 70 8.57 -6.37 -7.44
CA PRO A 70 7.39 -5.55 -7.08
C PRO A 70 6.10 -6.15 -7.62
N HIS A 71 5.05 -6.14 -6.81
CA HIS A 71 3.71 -6.53 -7.24
C HIS A 71 3.04 -5.39 -8.02
N ILE A 72 2.04 -5.71 -8.84
CA ILE A 72 1.09 -4.70 -9.32
C ILE A 72 -0.06 -4.65 -8.33
N GLU A 73 -0.43 -3.45 -7.90
CA GLU A 73 -1.63 -3.19 -7.12
C GLU A 73 -2.66 -2.44 -7.95
N LEU A 74 -3.91 -2.90 -7.90
CA LEU A 74 -5.05 -2.14 -8.36
C LEU A 74 -5.86 -1.69 -7.15
N VAL A 75 -6.14 -0.38 -7.08
CA VAL A 75 -6.97 0.23 -6.03
C VAL A 75 -8.22 0.81 -6.67
N GLY A 76 -9.39 0.53 -6.09
CA GLY A 76 -10.66 1.12 -6.53
C GLY A 76 -10.69 2.64 -6.31
N ALA A 77 -11.17 3.37 -7.30
CA ALA A 77 -11.27 4.82 -7.25
C ALA A 77 -12.22 5.29 -6.15
N MET A 78 -11.80 6.29 -5.36
CA MET A 78 -12.58 6.87 -4.26
C MET A 78 -12.68 8.38 -4.45
N ASN A 79 -13.88 8.87 -4.80
CA ASN A 79 -14.11 10.29 -5.07
C ASN A 79 -13.78 11.19 -3.87
N GLY A 80 -13.15 12.32 -4.13
CA GLY A 80 -12.76 13.29 -3.11
C GLY A 80 -11.62 12.81 -2.20
N THR A 81 -10.75 11.96 -2.73
CA THR A 81 -9.56 11.44 -2.05
C THR A 81 -8.36 11.45 -3.00
N PRO A 82 -7.13 11.25 -2.52
CA PRO A 82 -5.98 11.04 -3.40
C PRO A 82 -6.14 9.86 -4.35
N TRP A 83 -6.96 8.86 -4.01
CA TRP A 83 -7.26 7.68 -4.87
C TRP A 83 -8.38 7.98 -5.85
N TRP A 84 -8.27 9.10 -6.57
CA TRP A 84 -9.14 9.46 -7.68
C TRP A 84 -8.30 9.72 -8.93
N PRO A 85 -8.49 8.96 -10.02
CA PRO A 85 -7.69 9.15 -11.22
C PRO A 85 -8.03 10.50 -11.86
N ALA A 86 -7.00 11.34 -12.04
CA ALA A 86 -7.12 12.67 -12.64
C ALA A 86 -7.15 12.64 -14.19
N GLY A 87 -7.21 11.45 -14.79
CA GLY A 87 -7.14 11.27 -16.26
C GLY A 87 -6.96 9.80 -16.62
N PRO A 88 -6.46 9.50 -17.84
CA PRO A 88 -6.15 8.13 -18.23
C PRO A 88 -5.15 7.51 -17.25
N ALA A 89 -5.26 6.18 -17.07
CA ALA A 89 -4.51 5.43 -16.10
C ALA A 89 -3.02 5.79 -16.10
N GLN A 90 -2.55 6.30 -14.99
CA GLN A 90 -1.15 6.66 -14.77
C GLN A 90 -0.67 5.91 -13.52
N LEU A 91 0.65 5.75 -13.41
CA LEU A 91 1.25 5.35 -12.14
C LEU A 91 0.70 6.24 -11.03
N HIS A 92 0.03 5.62 -10.06
CA HIS A 92 -0.49 6.36 -8.92
C HIS A 92 0.56 6.43 -7.81
N HIS A 93 1.15 5.30 -7.44
CA HIS A 93 2.14 5.28 -6.35
C HIS A 93 3.16 4.16 -6.48
N LEU A 94 4.26 4.34 -5.76
CA LEU A 94 5.27 3.32 -5.46
C LEU A 94 5.16 2.98 -3.98
N GLY A 95 4.92 1.73 -3.65
CA GLY A 95 4.75 1.25 -2.29
C GLY A 95 6.01 0.60 -1.74
N TYR A 96 6.52 1.11 -0.62
CA TYR A 96 7.71 0.62 0.06
C TYR A 96 7.35 0.09 1.45
N HIS A 97 7.91 -1.06 1.80
CA HIS A 97 7.83 -1.53 3.18
C HIS A 97 8.73 -0.69 4.11
N ALA A 98 8.24 -0.45 5.33
CA ALA A 98 8.96 0.21 6.39
C ALA A 98 8.81 -0.59 7.69
N ASP A 99 9.93 -0.99 8.28
CA ASP A 99 9.94 -1.66 9.60
C ASP A 99 9.63 -0.67 10.72
N ASP A 100 10.06 0.58 10.54
CA ASP A 100 9.72 1.72 11.39
C ASP A 100 9.04 2.79 10.54
N LEU A 101 7.71 2.80 10.57
CA LEU A 101 6.91 3.74 9.77
C LEU A 101 7.12 5.19 10.20
N ALA A 102 7.38 5.44 11.49
CA ALA A 102 7.61 6.78 12.00
C ALA A 102 8.96 7.34 11.51
N ALA A 103 10.02 6.54 11.58
CA ALA A 103 11.34 6.93 11.08
C ALA A 103 11.35 7.12 9.56
N ALA A 104 10.67 6.22 8.82
CA ALA A 104 10.53 6.35 7.37
C ALA A 104 9.71 7.60 6.99
N SER A 105 8.65 7.92 7.74
CA SER A 105 7.86 9.14 7.57
C SER A 105 8.70 10.40 7.78
N ALA A 106 9.52 10.43 8.84
CA ALA A 106 10.42 11.55 9.11
C ALA A 106 11.44 11.73 7.98
N ALA A 107 11.92 10.65 7.37
CA ALA A 107 12.82 10.73 6.21
C ALA A 107 12.13 11.32 4.97
N MET A 108 10.85 10.99 4.71
CA MET A 108 10.07 11.61 3.64
C MET A 108 9.88 13.12 3.86
N ASP A 109 9.54 13.52 5.09
CA ASP A 109 9.40 14.93 5.46
C ASP A 109 10.73 15.69 5.29
N ALA A 110 11.85 15.10 5.72
CA ALA A 110 13.19 15.67 5.55
C ALA A 110 13.60 15.80 4.07
N ALA A 111 13.11 14.89 3.20
CA ALA A 111 13.30 14.97 1.76
C ALA A 111 12.36 16.00 1.08
N GLY A 112 11.49 16.67 1.84
CA GLY A 112 10.57 17.70 1.34
C GLY A 112 9.31 17.15 0.69
N LEU A 113 9.00 15.86 0.83
CA LEU A 113 7.74 15.29 0.37
C LEU A 113 6.62 15.65 1.35
N ARG A 114 5.44 15.89 0.82
CA ARG A 114 4.29 16.27 1.64
C ARG A 114 3.36 15.07 1.85
N ARG A 115 3.11 14.71 3.11
CA ARG A 115 2.10 13.69 3.44
C ARG A 115 0.70 14.21 3.05
N VAL A 116 -0.03 13.41 2.28
CA VAL A 116 -1.38 13.72 1.77
C VAL A 116 -2.47 12.85 2.37
N ALA A 117 -2.11 11.64 2.78
CA ALA A 117 -3.01 10.70 3.45
C ALA A 117 -2.23 9.73 4.34
N CYS A 118 -2.86 9.23 5.39
CA CYS A 118 -2.40 8.08 6.16
C CYS A 118 -3.59 7.43 6.87
N ASP A 119 -3.46 6.17 7.28
CA ASP A 119 -4.42 5.63 8.24
C ASP A 119 -4.36 6.42 9.56
N ALA A 120 -5.46 6.42 10.29
CA ALA A 120 -5.59 7.10 11.58
C ALA A 120 -5.84 6.08 12.71
N THR A 121 -5.26 4.88 12.60
CA THR A 121 -5.50 3.77 13.52
C THR A 121 -4.43 3.65 14.61
N GLY A 122 -3.32 4.37 14.47
CA GLY A 122 -2.28 4.45 15.49
C GLY A 122 -2.68 5.28 16.70
N ALA A 123 -1.81 5.30 17.72
CA ALA A 123 -2.00 6.13 18.88
C ALA A 123 -2.09 7.62 18.48
N ASP A 124 -2.98 8.36 19.14
CA ASP A 124 -3.21 9.79 18.87
C ASP A 124 -3.59 10.12 17.42
N GLY A 125 -4.10 9.11 16.68
CA GLY A 125 -4.46 9.24 15.26
C GLY A 125 -3.27 9.30 14.32
N GLU A 126 -2.10 8.87 14.74
CA GLU A 126 -0.94 8.70 13.87
C GLU A 126 -1.06 7.47 12.96
N ALA A 127 -0.23 7.44 11.92
CA ALA A 127 -0.19 6.31 11.00
C ALA A 127 0.36 5.06 11.70
N ALA A 128 -0.31 3.91 11.52
CA ALA A 128 0.15 2.61 11.99
C ALA A 128 0.28 1.58 10.85
N LEU A 129 -0.44 1.77 9.76
CA LEU A 129 -0.52 0.85 8.64
C LEU A 129 0.17 1.40 7.40
N PHE A 130 -0.16 2.62 6.98
CA PHE A 130 0.37 3.25 5.77
C PHE A 130 0.41 4.79 5.84
N ALA A 131 1.26 5.38 5.02
CA ALA A 131 1.29 6.82 4.78
C ALA A 131 1.63 7.14 3.32
N TYR A 132 0.91 8.07 2.70
CA TYR A 132 1.10 8.52 1.32
C TYR A 132 1.74 9.91 1.28
N TYR A 133 2.81 10.02 0.50
CA TYR A 133 3.57 11.26 0.29
C TYR A 133 3.53 11.66 -1.17
N GLN A 134 3.21 12.91 -1.44
CA GLN A 134 3.17 13.45 -2.79
C GLN A 134 4.58 13.81 -3.27
N ALA A 135 5.00 13.20 -4.36
CA ALA A 135 6.22 13.56 -5.09
C ALA A 135 5.95 14.71 -6.09
N THR A 136 6.98 15.47 -6.42
CA THR A 136 6.89 16.60 -7.36
C THR A 136 6.49 16.19 -8.78
N GLY A 137 6.76 14.94 -9.14
CA GLY A 137 6.38 14.34 -10.44
C GLY A 137 4.90 13.98 -10.57
N GLY A 138 4.06 14.24 -9.53
CA GLY A 138 2.62 14.00 -9.57
C GLY A 138 2.20 12.58 -9.16
N TYR A 139 3.14 11.68 -8.90
CA TYR A 139 2.89 10.37 -8.31
C TYR A 139 3.05 10.43 -6.79
N PHE A 140 2.68 9.36 -6.11
CA PHE A 140 2.85 9.24 -4.67
C PHE A 140 3.91 8.20 -4.30
N VAL A 141 4.49 8.37 -3.13
CA VAL A 141 5.25 7.33 -2.42
C VAL A 141 4.40 6.86 -1.26
N GLU A 142 4.11 5.57 -1.21
CA GLU A 142 3.43 4.94 -0.09
C GLU A 142 4.44 4.22 0.80
N LEU A 143 4.35 4.45 2.08
CA LEU A 143 5.03 3.68 3.12
C LEU A 143 4.03 2.69 3.72
N LEU A 144 4.41 1.41 3.79
CA LEU A 144 3.61 0.35 4.39
C LEU A 144 4.35 -0.23 5.58
N SER A 145 3.70 -0.27 6.73
CA SER A 145 4.26 -0.95 7.90
C SER A 145 4.37 -2.45 7.65
N THR A 146 5.55 -3.03 7.88
CA THR A 146 5.73 -4.49 7.86
C THR A 146 4.92 -5.19 8.95
N GLN A 147 4.57 -4.48 10.02
CA GLN A 147 3.73 -5.01 11.11
C GLN A 147 2.26 -5.15 10.70
N ALA A 148 1.82 -4.46 9.66
CA ALA A 148 0.46 -4.53 9.11
C ALA A 148 0.23 -5.75 8.20
N ARG A 149 1.26 -6.57 7.94
CA ARG A 149 1.13 -7.79 7.13
C ARG A 149 0.12 -8.74 7.79
N PRO A 150 -0.84 -9.31 7.04
CA PRO A 150 -1.60 -10.45 7.54
C PRO A 150 -0.58 -11.52 7.94
N ARG A 151 -0.62 -11.96 9.20
CA ARG A 151 0.14 -13.14 9.60
C ARG A 151 -0.24 -14.25 8.64
N ALA A 152 0.73 -14.84 7.93
CA ALA A 152 0.53 -16.05 7.18
C ALA A 152 -0.17 -17.05 8.12
N ALA A 153 -1.32 -17.59 7.69
CA ALA A 153 -2.01 -18.59 8.48
C ALA A 153 -1.00 -19.69 8.79
N SER A 154 -0.70 -19.88 10.07
CA SER A 154 0.12 -20.99 10.55
C SER A 154 -0.60 -22.25 10.10
N THR A 155 -0.02 -22.98 9.16
CA THR A 155 -0.39 -24.35 8.89
C THR A 155 0.04 -25.18 10.09
N ALA A 156 -0.77 -25.10 11.17
CA ALA A 156 -0.64 -26.02 12.28
C ALA A 156 -0.90 -27.42 11.74
N GLY A 157 0.15 -28.23 11.76
CA GLY A 157 0.15 -29.59 11.28
C GLY A 157 -0.98 -30.41 11.89
N ARG A 158 -1.82 -30.96 11.05
CA ARG A 158 -2.62 -32.14 11.38
C ARG A 158 -1.68 -33.33 11.31
N THR A 159 -0.96 -33.61 12.41
CA THR A 159 -0.44 -34.94 12.64
C THR A 159 -1.62 -35.85 12.91
N GLY A 160 -2.01 -36.61 11.92
CA GLY A 160 -2.93 -37.72 12.07
C GLY A 160 -2.24 -38.80 12.91
N GLY A 161 -2.78 -39.04 14.11
CA GLY A 161 -2.53 -40.25 14.85
C GLY A 161 -3.45 -41.33 14.29
N GLY A 162 -2.85 -42.33 13.65
CA GLY A 162 -3.56 -43.55 13.32
C GLY A 162 -3.64 -44.47 14.55
N GLN A 163 -4.71 -45.18 14.65
CA GLN A 163 -4.78 -46.59 15.00
C GLN A 163 -6.06 -47.13 14.39
#